data_83767af515ceb3afa0927c52ad3f165b
#
_entry.id   83767af515ceb3afa0927c52ad3f165b
#
_cell.length_a   1.000
_cell.length_b   1.000
_cell.length_c   1.000
_cell.angle_alpha   90.00
_cell.angle_beta   90.00
_cell.angle_gamma   90.00
#
_symmetry.space_group_name_H-M   'P 1'
#
loop_
_entity.id
_entity.type
_entity.pdbx_description
1 polymer ?
#
loop_
_entity_poly.entity_id
_entity_poly.type
_entity_poly.pdbx_seq_one_letter_code
_entity_poly.pdbx_strand_id
1 'polypeptide(L)'
;MDSREKLEKQRQEDIALTKVLYWIVGAVVLEFLLLMTQKYYINFTVDDFGINLAVAIATALKVITFAGIIAGAAVLVLAYSRWKKGKQGIFFWALGAFLILLGIYSFLVWQFNATGVEFLIFANVVLAVLAFVYYIYQLEFFAVAVACAAGVLGIYVRFTSSGGLKTYLAMGLMLVVTFTD
;
A
#
# COMPACT_ATOMS: atom_id res chain seq x y z
N MET A 1 2.21 -30.73 28.79
CA MET A 1 2.31 -29.34 28.32
C MET A 1 2.33 -28.43 29.54
N ASP A 2 3.49 -27.84 29.81
CA ASP A 2 3.74 -27.08 31.06
C ASP A 2 2.95 -25.79 31.06
N SER A 3 2.52 -25.32 32.25
CA SER A 3 1.72 -24.08 32.41
C SER A 3 2.42 -22.86 31.81
N ARG A 4 3.76 -22.87 31.79
CA ARG A 4 4.58 -21.82 31.18
C ARG A 4 4.47 -21.80 29.65
N GLU A 5 4.47 -22.96 29.00
CA GLU A 5 4.31 -23.06 27.53
C GLU A 5 2.93 -22.53 27.06
N LYS A 6 1.88 -22.76 27.87
CA LYS A 6 0.54 -22.23 27.58
C LYS A 6 0.51 -20.70 27.65
N LEU A 7 1.13 -20.13 28.68
CA LEU A 7 1.21 -18.68 28.86
C LEU A 7 2.05 -18.00 27.75
N GLU A 8 3.13 -18.61 27.34
CA GLU A 8 3.97 -18.09 26.23
C GLU A 8 3.22 -18.12 24.90
N LYS A 9 2.49 -19.21 24.60
CA LYS A 9 1.64 -19.28 23.40
C LYS A 9 0.55 -18.24 23.39
N GLN A 10 -0.19 -18.08 24.50
CA GLN A 10 -1.21 -17.04 24.62
C GLN A 10 -0.62 -15.64 24.41
N ARG A 11 0.55 -15.37 24.99
CA ARG A 11 1.23 -14.08 24.80
C ARG A 11 1.67 -13.83 23.36
N GLN A 12 2.10 -14.87 22.63
CA GLN A 12 2.43 -14.76 21.22
C GLN A 12 1.21 -14.52 20.35
N GLU A 13 0.10 -15.19 20.65
CA GLU A 13 -1.21 -14.99 19.98
C GLU A 13 -1.73 -13.58 20.21
N ASP A 14 -1.66 -13.05 21.43
CA ASP A 14 -2.09 -11.68 21.76
C ASP A 14 -1.24 -10.62 21.02
N ILE A 15 0.08 -10.85 20.93
CA ILE A 15 0.97 -9.95 20.17
C ILE A 15 0.66 -9.99 18.68
N ALA A 16 0.38 -11.17 18.13
CA ALA A 16 0.03 -11.33 16.72
C ALA A 16 -1.31 -10.63 16.42
N LEU A 17 -2.34 -10.85 17.25
CA LEU A 17 -3.65 -10.20 17.13
C LEU A 17 -3.55 -8.67 17.24
N THR A 18 -2.75 -8.17 18.16
CA THR A 18 -2.52 -6.72 18.31
C THR A 18 -1.88 -6.13 17.05
N LYS A 19 -0.90 -6.81 16.45
CA LYS A 19 -0.29 -6.36 15.19
C LYS A 19 -1.29 -6.36 14.04
N VAL A 20 -2.10 -7.41 13.91
CA VAL A 20 -3.18 -7.48 12.91
C VAL A 20 -4.15 -6.32 13.07
N LEU A 21 -4.55 -6.01 14.30
CA LEU A 21 -5.46 -4.91 14.59
C LEU A 21 -4.90 -3.56 14.10
N TYR A 22 -3.62 -3.28 14.34
CA TYR A 22 -2.98 -2.07 13.82
C TYR A 22 -2.98 -2.01 12.28
N TRP A 23 -2.74 -3.13 11.60
CA TRP A 23 -2.81 -3.21 10.15
C TRP A 23 -4.22 -2.96 9.61
N ILE A 24 -5.24 -3.54 10.24
CA ILE A 24 -6.63 -3.34 9.86
C ILE A 24 -7.04 -1.88 10.07
N VAL A 25 -6.70 -1.28 11.21
CA VAL A 25 -6.98 0.14 11.47
C VAL A 25 -6.29 1.02 10.43
N GLY A 26 -5.03 0.75 10.10
CA GLY A 26 -4.30 1.46 9.04
C GLY A 26 -4.97 1.35 7.68
N ALA A 27 -5.41 0.14 7.31
CA ALA A 27 -6.13 -0.11 6.06
C ALA A 27 -7.48 0.63 6.01
N VAL A 28 -8.25 0.64 7.12
CA VAL A 28 -9.52 1.38 7.20
C VAL A 28 -9.32 2.89 7.06
N VAL A 29 -8.28 3.44 7.70
CA VAL A 29 -7.95 4.87 7.56
C VAL A 29 -7.56 5.20 6.12
N LEU A 30 -6.75 4.36 5.48
CA LEU A 30 -6.37 4.54 4.08
C LEU A 30 -7.58 4.44 3.14
N GLU A 31 -8.47 3.47 3.38
CA GLU A 31 -9.73 3.33 2.64
C GLU A 31 -10.60 4.58 2.75
N PHE A 32 -10.75 5.11 3.96
CA PHE A 32 -11.48 6.34 4.18
C PHE A 32 -10.89 7.52 3.40
N LEU A 33 -9.55 7.66 3.37
CA LEU A 33 -8.88 8.70 2.59
C LEU A 33 -9.09 8.53 1.08
N LEU A 34 -9.08 7.29 0.57
CA LEU A 34 -9.38 7.00 -0.82
C LEU A 34 -10.83 7.33 -1.18
N LEU A 35 -11.79 6.97 -0.33
CA LEU A 35 -13.20 7.34 -0.52
C LEU A 35 -13.42 8.85 -0.48
N MET A 36 -12.72 9.57 0.39
CA MET A 36 -12.71 11.03 0.40
C MET A 36 -12.14 11.59 -0.92
N THR A 37 -11.05 11.03 -1.42
CA THR A 37 -10.47 11.42 -2.70
C THR A 37 -11.44 11.13 -3.85
N GLN A 38 -12.10 9.97 -3.84
CA GLN A 38 -13.12 9.64 -4.83
C GLN A 38 -14.26 10.66 -4.82
N LYS A 39 -14.74 11.04 -3.63
CA LYS A 39 -15.87 11.99 -3.50
C LYS A 39 -15.51 13.41 -3.92
N TYR A 40 -14.36 13.93 -3.48
CA TYR A 40 -14.01 15.35 -3.63
C TYR A 40 -13.10 15.67 -4.82
N TYR A 41 -12.42 14.67 -5.37
CA TYR A 41 -11.53 14.84 -6.52
C TYR A 41 -12.10 14.25 -7.79
N ILE A 42 -12.70 13.05 -7.73
CA ILE A 42 -13.26 12.39 -8.92
C ILE A 42 -14.70 12.80 -9.18
N ASN A 43 -15.56 12.73 -8.15
CA ASN A 43 -17.00 13.02 -8.23
C ASN A 43 -17.33 14.37 -7.57
N PHE A 44 -16.49 15.40 -7.83
CA PHE A 44 -16.71 16.71 -7.25
C PHE A 44 -17.98 17.39 -7.75
N THR A 45 -18.60 18.22 -6.92
CA THR A 45 -19.75 19.05 -7.32
C THR A 45 -19.29 20.20 -8.21
N VAL A 46 -20.08 20.52 -9.25
CA VAL A 46 -19.77 21.59 -10.21
C VAL A 46 -20.22 22.94 -9.64
N ASP A 47 -19.70 23.28 -8.47
CA ASP A 47 -19.81 24.57 -7.82
C ASP A 47 -18.40 25.17 -7.60
N ASP A 48 -18.32 26.46 -7.38
CA ASP A 48 -17.01 27.15 -7.23
C ASP A 48 -16.15 26.53 -6.13
N PHE A 49 -16.76 26.08 -5.03
CA PHE A 49 -16.05 25.43 -3.93
C PHE A 49 -15.53 24.04 -4.34
N GLY A 50 -16.38 23.22 -4.98
CA GLY A 50 -16.01 21.87 -5.43
C GLY A 50 -14.88 21.89 -6.45
N ILE A 51 -14.95 22.80 -7.44
CA ILE A 51 -13.91 22.98 -8.46
C ILE A 51 -12.57 23.39 -7.80
N ASN A 52 -12.58 24.38 -6.93
CA ASN A 52 -11.37 24.87 -6.26
C ASN A 52 -10.75 23.76 -5.37
N LEU A 53 -11.57 22.97 -4.68
CA LEU A 53 -11.13 21.87 -3.86
C LEU A 53 -10.50 20.74 -4.71
N ALA A 54 -11.13 20.37 -5.83
CA ALA A 54 -10.61 19.37 -6.76
C ALA A 54 -9.25 19.78 -7.35
N VAL A 55 -9.10 21.07 -7.74
CA VAL A 55 -7.82 21.61 -8.24
C VAL A 55 -6.76 21.61 -7.14
N ALA A 56 -7.11 21.97 -5.90
CA ALA A 56 -6.19 21.92 -4.77
C ALA A 56 -5.70 20.49 -4.49
N ILE A 57 -6.62 19.49 -4.49
CA ILE A 57 -6.28 18.08 -4.32
C ILE A 57 -5.39 17.60 -5.48
N ALA A 58 -5.71 17.92 -6.74
CA ALA A 58 -4.89 17.56 -7.88
C ALA A 58 -3.46 18.09 -7.78
N THR A 59 -3.32 19.35 -7.35
CA THR A 59 -2.01 20.00 -7.14
C THR A 59 -1.24 19.33 -6.00
N ALA A 60 -1.91 19.04 -4.89
CA ALA A 60 -1.33 18.34 -3.75
C ALA A 60 -0.84 16.93 -4.16
N LEU A 61 -1.64 16.16 -4.90
CA LEU A 61 -1.26 14.83 -5.41
C LEU A 61 -0.01 14.88 -6.28
N LYS A 62 0.10 15.87 -7.19
CA LYS A 62 1.31 16.07 -8.01
C LYS A 62 2.53 16.35 -7.13
N VAL A 63 2.41 17.27 -6.18
CA VAL A 63 3.52 17.61 -5.28
C VAL A 63 3.94 16.41 -4.44
N ILE A 64 3.00 15.69 -3.86
CA ILE A 64 3.25 14.48 -3.04
C ILE A 64 3.91 13.39 -3.90
N THR A 65 3.51 13.22 -5.15
CA THR A 65 4.13 12.24 -6.05
C THR A 65 5.63 12.50 -6.21
N PHE A 66 6.02 13.69 -6.62
CA PHE A 66 7.43 14.01 -6.87
C PHE A 66 8.21 14.16 -5.57
N ALA A 67 7.69 14.90 -4.59
CA ALA A 67 8.33 15.08 -3.29
C ALA A 67 8.47 13.76 -2.53
N GLY A 68 7.45 12.90 -2.53
CA GLY A 68 7.45 11.61 -1.85
C GLY A 68 8.49 10.66 -2.42
N ILE A 69 8.58 10.54 -3.74
CA ILE A 69 9.57 9.68 -4.40
C ILE A 69 11.00 10.19 -4.16
N ILE A 70 11.23 11.49 -4.36
CA ILE A 70 12.57 12.09 -4.19
C ILE A 70 13.01 12.05 -2.73
N ALA A 71 12.14 12.48 -1.81
CA ALA A 71 12.44 12.45 -0.37
C ALA A 71 12.60 11.01 0.14
N GLY A 72 11.76 10.09 -0.31
CA GLY A 72 11.86 8.68 0.04
C GLY A 72 13.18 8.06 -0.42
N ALA A 73 13.59 8.31 -1.66
CA ALA A 73 14.89 7.86 -2.17
C ALA A 73 16.06 8.46 -1.37
N ALA A 74 16.03 9.75 -1.06
CA ALA A 74 17.05 10.40 -0.25
C ALA A 74 17.15 9.80 1.16
N VAL A 75 16.01 9.53 1.81
CA VAL A 75 15.96 8.89 3.13
C VAL A 75 16.50 7.46 3.09
N LEU A 76 16.22 6.68 2.02
CA LEU A 76 16.80 5.33 1.86
C LEU A 76 18.31 5.37 1.68
N VAL A 77 18.85 6.32 0.92
CA VAL A 77 20.31 6.51 0.80
C VAL A 77 20.93 6.85 2.15
N LEU A 78 20.29 7.71 2.95
CA LEU A 78 20.72 8.01 4.31
C LEU A 78 20.65 6.78 5.24
N ALA A 79 19.59 5.97 5.12
CA ALA A 79 19.44 4.71 5.86
C ALA A 79 20.59 3.75 5.55
N TYR A 80 20.91 3.58 4.26
CA TYR A 80 22.02 2.76 3.80
C TYR A 80 23.39 3.24 4.33
N SER A 81 23.62 4.55 4.28
CA SER A 81 24.86 5.16 4.77
C SER A 81 25.03 4.97 6.29
N ARG A 82 23.93 5.04 7.05
CA ARG A 82 23.94 4.79 8.51
C ARG A 82 24.16 3.33 8.83
N TRP A 83 23.54 2.43 8.07
CA TRP A 83 23.75 0.98 8.21
C TRP A 83 25.20 0.58 8.01
N LYS A 84 25.88 1.12 6.99
CA LYS A 84 27.33 0.93 6.80
C LYS A 84 28.19 1.39 7.98
N LYS A 85 27.70 2.37 8.75
CA LYS A 85 28.40 2.90 9.94
C LYS A 85 28.02 2.15 11.24
N GLY A 86 27.37 0.98 11.16
CA GLY A 86 26.97 0.15 12.29
C GLY A 86 25.86 0.74 13.18
N LYS A 87 25.18 1.80 12.74
CA LYS A 87 24.05 2.41 13.49
C LYS A 87 22.73 1.78 13.09
N GLN A 88 21.88 1.44 14.06
CA GLN A 88 20.54 0.94 13.78
C GLN A 88 19.72 1.98 13.01
N GLY A 89 19.32 1.64 11.77
CA GLY A 89 18.62 2.54 10.85
C GLY A 89 17.22 2.10 10.48
N ILE A 90 16.60 1.15 11.21
CA ILE A 90 15.29 0.57 10.89
C ILE A 90 14.23 1.66 10.69
N PHE A 91 14.23 2.70 11.53
CA PHE A 91 13.30 3.82 11.40
C PHE A 91 13.45 4.56 10.05
N PHE A 92 14.68 4.79 9.59
CA PHE A 92 14.93 5.46 8.31
C PHE A 92 14.55 4.58 7.11
N TRP A 93 14.74 3.26 7.22
CA TRP A 93 14.26 2.31 6.20
C TRP A 93 12.73 2.33 6.09
N ALA A 94 12.04 2.26 7.24
CA ALA A 94 10.58 2.31 7.29
C ALA A 94 10.04 3.66 6.76
N LEU A 95 10.66 4.78 7.17
CA LEU A 95 10.25 6.12 6.73
C LEU A 95 10.47 6.30 5.22
N GLY A 96 11.62 5.87 4.68
CA GLY A 96 11.91 5.95 3.25
C GLY A 96 10.94 5.11 2.41
N ALA A 97 10.67 3.87 2.84
CA ALA A 97 9.69 3.01 2.20
C ALA A 97 8.28 3.62 2.24
N PHE A 98 7.87 4.17 3.37
CA PHE A 98 6.57 4.84 3.52
C PHE A 98 6.41 6.04 2.57
N LEU A 99 7.44 6.88 2.46
CA LEU A 99 7.42 8.04 1.55
C LEU A 99 7.34 7.62 0.08
N ILE A 100 8.06 6.57 -0.32
CA ILE A 100 7.97 6.03 -1.68
C ILE A 100 6.58 5.46 -1.96
N LEU A 101 6.02 4.68 -1.04
CA LEU A 101 4.68 4.14 -1.18
C LEU A 101 3.64 5.26 -1.32
N LEU A 102 3.73 6.30 -0.50
CA LEU A 102 2.86 7.47 -0.56
C LEU A 102 2.99 8.21 -1.91
N GLY A 103 4.20 8.33 -2.44
CA GLY A 103 4.46 8.86 -3.79
C GLY A 103 3.83 8.00 -4.89
N ILE A 104 3.95 6.68 -4.82
CA ILE A 104 3.36 5.74 -5.78
C ILE A 104 1.82 5.80 -5.73
N TYR A 105 1.23 5.83 -4.53
CA TYR A 105 -0.22 6.00 -4.35
C TYR A 105 -0.73 7.30 -4.99
N SER A 106 -0.05 8.42 -4.71
CA SER A 106 -0.43 9.71 -5.29
C SER A 106 -0.26 9.73 -6.81
N PHE A 107 0.77 9.07 -7.34
CA PHE A 107 0.98 8.92 -8.78
C PHE A 107 -0.16 8.15 -9.44
N LEU A 108 -0.60 7.02 -8.87
CA LEU A 108 -1.70 6.23 -9.42
C LEU A 108 -3.01 7.01 -9.44
N VAL A 109 -3.31 7.75 -8.36
CA VAL A 109 -4.51 8.59 -8.30
C VAL A 109 -4.45 9.72 -9.33
N TRP A 110 -3.31 10.42 -9.42
CA TRP A 110 -3.17 11.54 -10.35
C TRP A 110 -3.18 11.09 -11.82
N GLN A 111 -2.45 10.02 -12.16
CA GLN A 111 -2.28 9.56 -13.54
C GLN A 111 -3.52 8.85 -14.10
N PHE A 112 -4.20 8.07 -13.27
CA PHE A 112 -5.31 7.21 -13.69
C PHE A 112 -6.67 7.67 -13.17
N ASN A 113 -6.73 8.78 -12.42
CA ASN A 113 -7.96 9.37 -11.91
C ASN A 113 -8.89 8.31 -11.25
N ALA A 114 -10.14 8.20 -11.75
CA ALA A 114 -11.14 7.27 -11.21
C ALA A 114 -10.64 5.81 -11.17
N THR A 115 -10.08 5.32 -12.28
CA THR A 115 -9.57 3.94 -12.37
C THR A 115 -8.44 3.67 -11.39
N GLY A 116 -7.58 4.67 -11.14
CA GLY A 116 -6.50 4.57 -10.16
C GLY A 116 -7.03 4.48 -8.74
N VAL A 117 -8.03 5.28 -8.38
CA VAL A 117 -8.66 5.25 -7.05
C VAL A 117 -9.38 3.92 -6.84
N GLU A 118 -10.20 3.46 -7.79
CA GLU A 118 -10.90 2.18 -7.71
C GLU A 118 -9.93 1.00 -7.56
N PHE A 119 -8.82 1.01 -8.32
CA PHE A 119 -7.79 0.00 -8.19
C PHE A 119 -7.16 0.01 -6.78
N LEU A 120 -6.85 1.19 -6.23
CA LEU A 120 -6.26 1.31 -4.91
C LEU A 120 -7.20 0.88 -3.79
N ILE A 121 -8.49 1.20 -3.89
CA ILE A 121 -9.55 0.72 -2.98
C ILE A 121 -9.54 -0.81 -2.96
N PHE A 122 -9.60 -1.44 -4.13
CA PHE A 122 -9.59 -2.90 -4.23
C PHE A 122 -8.27 -3.52 -3.73
N ALA A 123 -7.13 -2.95 -4.13
CA ALA A 123 -5.82 -3.42 -3.69
C ALA A 123 -5.62 -3.28 -2.18
N ASN A 124 -6.13 -2.21 -1.55
CA ASN A 124 -6.06 -2.01 -0.11
C ASN A 124 -6.80 -3.11 0.66
N VAL A 125 -8.00 -3.49 0.22
CA VAL A 125 -8.75 -4.61 0.81
C VAL A 125 -7.97 -5.92 0.69
N VAL A 126 -7.41 -6.21 -0.49
CA VAL A 126 -6.60 -7.42 -0.72
C VAL A 126 -5.36 -7.43 0.19
N LEU A 127 -4.67 -6.30 0.33
CA LEU A 127 -3.51 -6.17 1.22
C LEU A 127 -3.89 -6.35 2.70
N ALA A 128 -5.05 -5.83 3.13
CA ALA A 128 -5.53 -6.03 4.50
C ALA A 128 -5.80 -7.51 4.79
N VAL A 129 -6.41 -8.23 3.84
CA VAL A 129 -6.64 -9.69 3.96
C VAL A 129 -5.31 -10.45 3.98
N LEU A 130 -4.35 -10.09 3.12
CA LEU A 130 -3.02 -10.72 3.12
C LEU A 130 -2.27 -10.47 4.45
N ALA A 131 -2.34 -9.26 5.01
CA ALA A 131 -1.75 -8.97 6.30
C ALA A 131 -2.38 -9.83 7.42
N PHE A 132 -3.71 -9.99 7.40
CA PHE A 132 -4.41 -10.87 8.31
C PHE A 132 -3.93 -12.32 8.20
N VAL A 133 -3.86 -12.86 6.98
CA VAL A 133 -3.38 -14.22 6.71
C VAL A 133 -1.93 -14.40 7.17
N TYR A 134 -1.04 -13.44 6.91
CA TYR A 134 0.36 -13.50 7.31
C TYR A 134 0.57 -13.64 8.82
N TYR A 135 -0.24 -12.94 9.62
CA TYR A 135 -0.07 -12.95 11.08
C TYR A 135 -0.75 -14.12 11.78
N ILE A 136 -1.78 -14.72 11.17
CA ILE A 136 -2.58 -15.78 11.81
C ILE A 136 -2.19 -17.16 11.31
N TYR A 137 -1.82 -17.30 10.03
CA TYR A 137 -1.58 -18.59 9.41
C TYR A 137 -0.08 -18.86 9.19
N GLN A 138 0.22 -20.13 8.89
CA GLN A 138 1.58 -20.58 8.58
C GLN A 138 2.04 -20.02 7.23
N LEU A 139 3.36 -19.91 7.06
CA LEU A 139 4.01 -19.33 5.88
C LEU A 139 3.58 -19.99 4.55
N GLU A 140 3.33 -21.30 4.57
CA GLU A 140 2.88 -22.05 3.38
C GLU A 140 1.49 -21.57 2.91
N PHE A 141 0.57 -21.35 3.85
CA PHE A 141 -0.75 -20.83 3.53
C PHE A 141 -0.70 -19.40 3.03
N PHE A 142 0.22 -18.60 3.56
CA PHE A 142 0.46 -17.23 3.09
C PHE A 142 0.93 -17.20 1.64
N ALA A 143 1.84 -18.11 1.22
CA ALA A 143 2.30 -18.20 -0.17
C ALA A 143 1.13 -18.49 -1.14
N VAL A 144 0.23 -19.41 -0.78
CA VAL A 144 -0.99 -19.69 -1.57
C VAL A 144 -1.91 -18.46 -1.61
N ALA A 145 -2.10 -17.78 -0.49
CA ALA A 145 -2.92 -16.57 -0.41
C ALA A 145 -2.37 -15.44 -1.30
N VAL A 146 -1.05 -15.26 -1.35
CA VAL A 146 -0.39 -14.28 -2.24
C VAL A 146 -0.62 -14.63 -3.70
N ALA A 147 -0.49 -15.91 -4.09
CA ALA A 147 -0.75 -16.36 -5.46
C ALA A 147 -2.21 -16.12 -5.86
N CYS A 148 -3.16 -16.44 -4.98
CA CYS A 148 -4.58 -16.16 -5.20
C CYS A 148 -4.86 -14.66 -5.32
N ALA A 149 -4.29 -13.84 -4.44
CA ALA A 149 -4.43 -12.38 -4.46
C ALA A 149 -3.87 -11.78 -5.77
N ALA A 150 -2.70 -12.23 -6.22
CA ALA A 150 -2.13 -11.82 -7.51
C ALA A 150 -3.03 -12.20 -8.69
N GLY A 151 -3.62 -13.40 -8.67
CA GLY A 151 -4.59 -13.84 -9.67
C GLY A 151 -5.84 -12.95 -9.69
N VAL A 152 -6.42 -12.67 -8.54
CA VAL A 152 -7.62 -11.81 -8.41
C VAL A 152 -7.33 -10.38 -8.87
N LEU A 153 -6.19 -9.79 -8.46
CA LEU A 153 -5.74 -8.48 -8.93
C LEU A 153 -5.51 -8.46 -10.44
N GLY A 154 -4.90 -9.51 -10.99
CA GLY A 154 -4.68 -9.66 -12.44
C GLY A 154 -6.00 -9.70 -13.23
N ILE A 155 -6.99 -10.45 -12.75
CA ILE A 155 -8.33 -10.51 -13.33
C ILE A 155 -9.01 -9.15 -13.23
N TYR A 156 -8.99 -8.50 -12.07
CA TYR A 156 -9.56 -7.17 -11.88
C TYR A 156 -8.99 -6.15 -12.88
N VAL A 157 -7.66 -6.08 -12.99
CA VAL A 157 -6.97 -5.20 -13.94
C VAL A 157 -7.36 -5.50 -15.39
N ARG A 158 -7.52 -6.78 -15.74
CA ARG A 158 -7.92 -7.19 -17.10
C ARG A 158 -9.29 -6.68 -17.48
N PHE A 159 -10.25 -6.71 -16.56
CA PHE A 159 -11.64 -6.36 -16.84
C PHE A 159 -11.96 -4.88 -16.63
N THR A 160 -11.34 -4.23 -15.64
CA THR A 160 -11.74 -2.88 -15.21
C THR A 160 -10.90 -1.78 -15.84
N SER A 161 -9.61 -2.03 -16.12
CA SER A 161 -8.73 -0.96 -16.59
C SER A 161 -8.84 -0.68 -18.09
N SER A 162 -8.98 0.57 -18.45
CA SER A 162 -8.73 1.07 -19.80
C SER A 162 -7.22 1.18 -20.06
N GLY A 163 -6.79 0.72 -21.20
CA GLY A 163 -5.45 0.67 -21.83
C GLY A 163 -4.17 0.97 -21.00
N GLY A 164 -4.02 2.17 -20.44
CA GLY A 164 -2.77 2.61 -19.83
C GLY A 164 -2.38 1.90 -18.55
N LEU A 165 -3.30 1.75 -17.59
CA LEU A 165 -3.03 1.08 -16.31
C LEU A 165 -2.66 -0.41 -16.49
N LYS A 166 -3.28 -1.09 -17.47
CA LYS A 166 -2.97 -2.49 -17.82
C LYS A 166 -1.51 -2.68 -18.20
N THR A 167 -0.96 -1.77 -18.99
CA THR A 167 0.43 -1.85 -19.47
C THR A 167 1.41 -1.70 -18.32
N TYR A 168 1.22 -0.73 -17.43
CA TYR A 168 2.12 -0.52 -16.29
C TYR A 168 2.04 -1.64 -15.25
N LEU A 169 0.84 -2.16 -14.97
CA LEU A 169 0.68 -3.28 -14.04
C LEU A 169 1.20 -4.61 -14.62
N ALA A 170 1.01 -4.84 -15.92
CA ALA A 170 1.61 -5.98 -16.60
C ALA A 170 3.15 -5.92 -16.60
N MET A 171 3.75 -4.74 -16.83
CA MET A 171 5.19 -4.53 -16.69
C MET A 171 5.67 -4.78 -15.24
N GLY A 172 4.95 -4.27 -14.25
CA GLY A 172 5.26 -4.49 -12.84
C GLY A 172 5.21 -5.98 -12.45
N LEU A 173 4.19 -6.71 -12.89
CA LEU A 173 4.06 -8.14 -12.66
C LEU A 173 5.17 -8.94 -13.37
N MET A 174 5.53 -8.59 -14.60
CA MET A 174 6.65 -9.23 -15.30
C MET A 174 7.97 -9.01 -14.58
N LEU A 175 8.22 -7.79 -14.05
CA LEU A 175 9.42 -7.52 -13.26
C LEU A 175 9.45 -8.36 -11.98
N VAL A 176 8.34 -8.50 -11.25
CA VAL A 176 8.29 -9.34 -10.04
C VAL A 176 8.59 -10.80 -10.38
N VAL A 177 8.02 -11.34 -11.45
CA VAL A 177 8.26 -12.73 -11.88
C VAL A 177 9.72 -12.95 -12.28
N THR A 178 10.35 -11.99 -13.01
CA THR A 178 11.76 -12.12 -13.42
C THR A 178 12.75 -11.99 -12.26
N PHE A 179 12.37 -11.41 -11.12
CA PHE A 179 13.22 -11.35 -9.91
C PHE A 179 12.99 -12.50 -8.92
N THR A 180 12.00 -13.35 -9.16
CA THR A 180 11.71 -14.53 -8.31
C THR A 180 12.25 -15.85 -8.86
N ASP A 181 12.75 -15.86 -10.10
CA ASP A 181 13.54 -16.95 -10.71
C ASP A 181 15.05 -16.73 -10.44
#